data_abe483278fed241af474399fcdbcfd9a
#
_entry.id   abe483278fed241af474399fcdbcfd9a
#
_cell.length_a   1.000
_cell.length_b   1.000
_cell.length_c   1.000
_cell.angle_alpha   90.00
_cell.angle_beta   90.00
_cell.angle_gamma   90.00
#
_symmetry.space_group_name_H-M   'P 1'
#
loop_
_entity.id
_entity.type
_entity.pdbx_description
1 polymer ?
#
loop_
_entity_poly.entity_id
_entity_poly.type
_entity_poly.pdbx_seq_one_letter_code
_entity_poly.pdbx_strand_id
1 'polypeptide(L)'
;MDERDEEFTAFVAARSAALLRYAYLLTGDHASAEDLLQNTLVKVYLSWHKIADRGSVEAYTRTAMTRTNISVWRKVGRREFATETTPDRVIEDRHDIDERDGMWALLQTLGPRQRTVLVLRFYEDLPEAEIAHIMGCSLGTVKSQLSRGLANLRKALPEDTAAGRPAAAGNERR
;
A
#
# COMPACT_ATOMS: atom_id res chain seq x y z
N MET A 1 21.74 -22.17 16.02
CA MET A 1 20.73 -21.20 15.61
C MET A 1 19.55 -21.41 16.55
N ASP A 2 19.01 -20.36 17.11
CA ASP A 2 17.88 -20.46 18.03
C ASP A 2 16.60 -20.85 17.22
N GLU A 3 15.69 -21.63 17.79
CA GLU A 3 14.42 -22.02 17.15
C GLU A 3 13.66 -20.81 16.57
N ARG A 4 13.69 -19.69 17.27
CA ARG A 4 13.17 -18.40 16.79
C ARG A 4 13.82 -17.93 15.51
N ASP A 5 15.14 -18.08 15.39
CA ASP A 5 15.90 -17.62 14.21
C ASP A 5 15.54 -18.47 13.00
N GLU A 6 15.33 -19.77 13.21
CA GLU A 6 14.95 -20.71 12.15
C GLU A 6 13.53 -20.41 11.65
N GLU A 7 12.57 -20.24 12.56
CA GLU A 7 11.18 -19.88 12.22
C GLU A 7 11.09 -18.55 11.50
N PHE A 8 11.79 -17.52 12.01
CA PHE A 8 11.82 -16.21 11.38
C PHE A 8 12.45 -16.27 9.99
N THR A 9 13.56 -16.98 9.84
CA THR A 9 14.24 -17.14 8.54
C THR A 9 13.34 -17.84 7.53
N ALA A 10 12.63 -18.89 7.96
CA ALA A 10 11.67 -19.59 7.12
C ALA A 10 10.50 -18.68 6.69
N PHE A 11 9.98 -17.89 7.62
CA PHE A 11 8.96 -16.87 7.31
C PHE A 11 9.45 -15.85 6.27
N VAL A 12 10.63 -15.29 6.48
CA VAL A 12 11.22 -14.31 5.55
C VAL A 12 11.42 -14.94 4.18
N ALA A 13 12.00 -16.13 4.10
CA ALA A 13 12.21 -16.83 2.84
C ALA A 13 10.90 -17.08 2.08
N ALA A 14 9.84 -17.45 2.79
CA ALA A 14 8.54 -17.75 2.19
C ALA A 14 7.76 -16.50 1.77
N ARG A 15 7.92 -15.36 2.46
CA ARG A 15 7.02 -14.19 2.34
C ARG A 15 7.66 -12.91 1.81
N SER A 16 8.99 -12.80 1.75
CA SER A 16 9.67 -11.55 1.35
C SER A 16 9.20 -10.99 0.02
N ALA A 17 9.01 -11.82 -1.00
CA ALA A 17 8.57 -11.37 -2.31
C ALA A 17 7.15 -10.76 -2.27
N ALA A 18 6.22 -11.37 -1.51
CA ALA A 18 4.87 -10.86 -1.34
C ALA A 18 4.84 -9.57 -0.50
N LEU A 19 5.63 -9.52 0.56
CA LEU A 19 5.76 -8.36 1.43
C LEU A 19 6.44 -7.19 0.71
N LEU A 20 7.44 -7.45 -0.13
CA LEU A 20 8.08 -6.41 -0.95
C LEU A 20 7.10 -5.80 -1.95
N ARG A 21 6.29 -6.62 -2.62
CA ARG A 21 5.21 -6.11 -3.49
C ARG A 21 4.23 -5.24 -2.71
N TYR A 22 3.83 -5.66 -1.51
CA TYR A 22 2.96 -4.86 -0.65
C TYR A 22 3.61 -3.53 -0.23
N ALA A 23 4.89 -3.55 0.15
CA ALA A 23 5.67 -2.36 0.45
C ALA A 23 5.68 -1.38 -0.72
N TYR A 24 5.90 -1.90 -1.92
CA TYR A 24 5.90 -1.10 -3.14
C TYR A 24 4.53 -0.46 -3.42
N LEU A 25 3.41 -1.19 -3.21
CA LEU A 25 2.06 -0.62 -3.30
C LEU A 25 1.87 0.58 -2.36
N LEU A 26 2.45 0.52 -1.17
CA LEU A 26 2.34 1.58 -0.17
C LEU A 26 3.24 2.79 -0.48
N THR A 27 4.47 2.55 -0.92
CA THR A 27 5.50 3.58 -1.08
C THR A 27 5.56 4.17 -2.49
N GLY A 28 5.38 3.33 -3.51
CA GLY A 28 5.41 3.71 -4.92
C GLY A 28 6.81 3.76 -5.54
N ASP A 29 7.87 3.40 -4.81
CA ASP A 29 9.23 3.28 -5.33
C ASP A 29 9.99 2.12 -4.66
N HIS A 30 10.97 1.54 -5.39
CA HIS A 30 11.69 0.36 -4.94
C HIS A 30 12.55 0.59 -3.70
N ALA A 31 13.30 1.68 -3.65
CA ALA A 31 14.19 1.97 -2.53
C ALA A 31 13.41 2.15 -1.22
N SER A 32 12.33 2.94 -1.26
CA SER A 32 11.43 3.11 -0.10
C SER A 32 10.71 1.81 0.28
N ALA A 33 10.40 0.95 -0.68
CA ALA A 33 9.77 -0.35 -0.43
C ALA A 33 10.72 -1.30 0.30
N GLU A 34 11.96 -1.39 -0.14
CA GLU A 34 13.00 -2.19 0.50
C GLU A 34 13.28 -1.70 1.92
N ASP A 35 13.45 -0.39 2.11
CA ASP A 35 13.64 0.22 3.43
C ASP A 35 12.45 -0.05 4.36
N LEU A 36 11.22 0.08 3.85
CA LEU A 36 10.01 -0.20 4.61
C LEU A 36 9.96 -1.67 5.05
N LEU A 37 10.26 -2.59 4.14
CA LEU A 37 10.29 -4.02 4.43
C LEU A 37 11.35 -4.34 5.48
N GLN A 38 12.60 -3.91 5.28
CA GLN A 38 13.70 -4.17 6.21
C GLN A 38 13.41 -3.62 7.61
N ASN A 39 13.00 -2.35 7.71
CA ASN A 39 12.66 -1.73 8.98
C ASN A 39 11.50 -2.44 9.70
N THR A 40 10.55 -2.98 8.94
CA THR A 40 9.43 -3.73 9.52
C THR A 40 9.86 -5.11 9.97
N LEU A 41 10.65 -5.82 9.18
CA LEU A 41 11.16 -7.16 9.54
C LEU A 41 11.99 -7.12 10.83
N VAL A 42 12.79 -6.08 11.06
CA VAL A 42 13.50 -5.88 12.35
C VAL A 42 12.51 -5.82 13.52
N LYS A 43 11.43 -5.05 13.38
CA LYS A 43 10.40 -4.92 14.44
C LYS A 43 9.66 -6.23 14.67
N VAL A 44 9.34 -6.96 13.59
CA VAL A 44 8.70 -8.27 13.64
C VAL A 44 9.60 -9.27 14.35
N TYR A 45 10.89 -9.31 14.02
CA TYR A 45 11.87 -10.17 14.67
C TYR A 45 11.97 -9.90 16.18
N LEU A 46 12.08 -8.64 16.57
CA LEU A 46 12.14 -8.25 18.00
C LEU A 46 10.86 -8.62 18.77
N SER A 47 9.74 -8.76 18.09
CA SER A 47 8.44 -9.08 18.67
C SER A 47 7.99 -10.53 18.39
N TRP A 48 8.85 -11.35 17.79
CA TRP A 48 8.50 -12.67 17.25
C TRP A 48 7.72 -13.55 18.22
N HIS A 49 8.21 -13.74 19.43
CA HIS A 49 7.53 -14.56 20.44
C HIS A 49 6.10 -14.11 20.76
N LYS A 50 5.82 -12.80 20.65
CA LYS A 50 4.49 -12.28 20.93
C LYS A 50 3.53 -12.42 19.76
N ILE A 51 4.07 -12.61 18.55
CA ILE A 51 3.30 -12.63 17.29
C ILE A 51 3.01 -14.07 16.88
N ALA A 52 4.01 -14.95 16.95
CA ALA A 52 3.89 -16.35 16.53
C ALA A 52 2.74 -17.08 17.25
N ASP A 53 2.53 -16.79 18.53
CA ASP A 53 1.46 -17.40 19.34
C ASP A 53 0.06 -16.82 19.09
N ARG A 54 -0.08 -15.72 18.32
CA ARG A 54 -1.34 -14.95 18.23
C ARG A 54 -2.03 -14.98 16.87
N GLY A 55 -1.63 -15.83 15.95
CA GLY A 55 -2.27 -15.95 14.64
C GLY A 55 -1.35 -15.61 13.47
N SER A 56 -1.86 -14.95 12.42
CA SER A 56 -1.11 -14.73 11.20
C SER A 56 0.01 -13.70 11.37
N VAL A 57 1.25 -14.17 11.40
CA VAL A 57 2.47 -13.33 11.38
C VAL A 57 2.48 -12.41 10.15
N GLU A 58 1.99 -12.90 9.01
CA GLU A 58 1.91 -12.11 7.78
C GLU A 58 0.94 -10.92 7.91
N ALA A 59 -0.26 -11.13 8.45
CA ALA A 59 -1.23 -10.04 8.66
C ALA A 59 -0.69 -8.99 9.64
N TYR A 60 -0.03 -9.41 10.71
CA TYR A 60 0.65 -8.51 11.63
C TYR A 60 1.74 -7.70 10.91
N THR A 61 2.57 -8.36 10.10
CA THR A 61 3.65 -7.73 9.36
C THR A 61 3.11 -6.67 8.40
N ARG A 62 2.05 -6.96 7.64
CA ARG A 62 1.40 -6.00 6.73
C ARG A 62 0.84 -4.78 7.48
N THR A 63 0.18 -5.00 8.61
CA THR A 63 -0.30 -3.91 9.47
C THR A 63 0.86 -3.05 10.00
N ALA A 64 1.96 -3.70 10.43
CA ALA A 64 3.15 -3.00 10.90
C ALA A 64 3.83 -2.18 9.79
N MET A 65 3.88 -2.72 8.55
CA MET A 65 4.37 -2.00 7.37
C MET A 65 3.52 -0.75 7.10
N THR A 66 2.21 -0.90 7.07
CA THR A 66 1.28 0.22 6.86
C THR A 66 1.48 1.32 7.88
N ARG A 67 1.51 0.97 9.18
CA ARG A 67 1.74 1.93 10.27
C ARG A 67 3.11 2.60 10.19
N THR A 68 4.15 1.85 9.82
CA THR A 68 5.49 2.39 9.63
C THR A 68 5.51 3.39 8.47
N ASN A 69 4.92 3.04 7.32
CA ASN A 69 4.80 3.92 6.16
C ASN A 69 4.03 5.22 6.52
N ILE A 70 2.90 5.10 7.23
CA ILE A 70 2.13 6.26 7.72
C ILE A 70 3.00 7.16 8.60
N SER A 71 3.81 6.58 9.49
CA SER A 71 4.71 7.35 10.34
C SER A 71 5.76 8.12 9.55
N VAL A 72 6.30 7.53 8.49
CA VAL A 72 7.30 8.16 7.63
C VAL A 72 6.73 9.39 6.92
N TRP A 73 5.63 9.24 6.17
CA TRP A 73 5.09 10.38 5.43
C TRP A 73 4.45 11.45 6.34
N ARG A 74 3.99 11.10 7.56
CA ARG A 74 3.58 12.10 8.56
C ARG A 74 4.76 12.94 9.07
N LYS A 75 5.94 12.34 9.21
CA LYS A 75 7.17 13.06 9.60
C LYS A 75 7.64 13.97 8.48
N VAL A 76 7.64 13.48 7.25
CA VAL A 76 8.00 14.26 6.06
C VAL A 76 7.05 15.45 5.90
N GLY A 77 5.73 15.21 5.90
CA GLY A 77 4.74 16.29 5.77
C GLY A 77 4.83 17.35 6.86
N ARG A 78 5.21 17.00 8.11
CA ARG A 78 5.47 17.99 9.16
C ARG A 78 6.73 18.84 8.91
N ARG A 79 7.73 18.27 8.23
CA ARG A 79 8.95 19.00 7.86
C ARG A 79 8.71 19.94 6.67
N GLU A 80 7.88 19.53 5.72
CA GLU A 80 7.51 20.34 4.54
C GLU A 80 6.68 21.58 4.93
N PHE A 81 5.81 21.48 5.94
CA PHE A 81 5.12 22.65 6.51
C PHE A 81 6.05 23.64 7.24
N ALA A 82 7.26 23.19 7.62
CA ALA A 82 8.27 24.05 8.26
C ALA A 82 9.26 24.65 7.25
N THR A 83 9.22 24.25 6.00
CA THR A 83 10.11 24.75 4.93
C THR A 83 9.28 24.91 3.66
N GLU A 84 9.09 26.15 3.22
CA GLU A 84 8.38 26.52 1.98
C GLU A 84 9.18 26.11 0.73
N THR A 85 9.44 24.83 0.54
CA THR A 85 10.00 24.31 -0.71
C THR A 85 9.50 22.89 -0.91
N THR A 86 8.55 22.73 -1.82
CA THR A 86 8.14 21.44 -2.37
C THR A 86 9.31 20.90 -3.19
N PRO A 87 9.92 19.77 -2.84
CA PRO A 87 10.82 19.10 -3.77
C PRO A 87 9.94 18.44 -4.84
N ASP A 88 10.08 18.89 -6.07
CA ASP A 88 9.72 18.11 -7.26
C ASP A 88 10.47 16.78 -7.16
N ARG A 89 9.75 15.72 -6.82
CA ARG A 89 10.30 14.37 -6.83
C ARG A 89 10.44 13.97 -8.30
N VAL A 90 11.66 14.15 -8.82
CA VAL A 90 12.07 13.60 -10.11
C VAL A 90 11.86 12.09 -10.07
N ILE A 91 10.96 11.61 -10.92
CA ILE A 91 10.71 10.20 -11.18
C ILE A 91 11.85 9.75 -12.11
N GLU A 92 12.96 9.32 -11.54
CA GLU A 92 13.98 8.53 -12.24
C GLU A 92 13.87 7.09 -11.74
N ASP A 93 13.28 6.23 -12.50
CA ASP A 93 13.75 4.94 -13.03
C ASP A 93 12.59 4.18 -13.66
N ARG A 94 12.55 4.24 -15.00
CA ARG A 94 11.76 3.32 -15.80
C ARG A 94 12.64 2.11 -16.08
N HIS A 95 12.44 1.04 -15.32
CA HIS A 95 12.90 -0.27 -15.73
C HIS A 95 11.70 -1.15 -16.05
N ASP A 96 11.74 -1.68 -17.25
CA ASP A 96 10.91 -2.73 -17.88
C ASP A 96 9.91 -3.41 -16.94
N ILE A 97 8.66 -3.09 -17.09
CA ILE A 97 7.60 -3.72 -16.35
C ILE A 97 6.37 -3.89 -17.24
N ASP A 98 5.88 -5.11 -17.33
CA ASP A 98 4.70 -5.64 -17.99
C ASP A 98 3.38 -4.88 -17.66
N GLU A 99 2.22 -5.30 -18.20
CA GLU A 99 0.87 -4.73 -18.00
C GLU A 99 0.48 -4.40 -16.54
N ARG A 100 1.20 -4.94 -15.56
CA ARG A 100 1.19 -4.52 -14.16
C ARG A 100 1.65 -3.07 -13.97
N ASP A 101 2.42 -2.53 -14.91
CA ASP A 101 2.98 -1.18 -14.89
C ASP A 101 1.93 -0.08 -14.96
N GLY A 102 0.90 -0.29 -15.73
CA GLY A 102 -0.19 0.67 -15.82
C GLY A 102 -0.84 0.92 -14.46
N MET A 103 -1.07 -0.12 -13.67
CA MET A 103 -1.65 -0.02 -12.33
C MET A 103 -0.67 0.69 -11.36
N TRP A 104 0.61 0.35 -11.43
CA TRP A 104 1.64 0.99 -10.61
C TRP A 104 1.80 2.46 -10.92
N ALA A 105 1.88 2.81 -12.21
CA ALA A 105 1.94 4.20 -12.64
C ALA A 105 0.72 5.01 -12.16
N LEU A 106 -0.47 4.41 -12.19
CA LEU A 106 -1.69 5.01 -11.67
C LEU A 106 -1.63 5.24 -10.15
N LEU A 107 -1.13 4.27 -9.39
CA LEU A 107 -0.99 4.43 -7.93
C LEU A 107 0.05 5.51 -7.56
N GLN A 108 1.06 5.74 -8.39
CA GLN A 108 2.04 6.81 -8.18
C GLN A 108 1.46 8.21 -8.36
N THR A 109 0.38 8.37 -9.12
CA THR A 109 -0.32 9.66 -9.26
C THR A 109 -1.06 10.08 -7.98
N LEU A 110 -1.19 9.16 -7.02
CA LEU A 110 -1.92 9.39 -5.78
C LEU A 110 -1.02 9.91 -4.68
N GLY A 111 -1.54 10.83 -3.90
CA GLY A 111 -0.90 11.22 -2.64
C GLY A 111 -0.83 10.04 -1.65
N PRO A 112 0.14 10.04 -0.71
CA PRO A 112 0.38 8.90 0.19
C PRO A 112 -0.84 8.42 0.96
N ARG A 113 -1.70 9.34 1.41
CA ARG A 113 -2.95 9.01 2.14
C ARG A 113 -3.96 8.29 1.25
N GLN A 114 -4.17 8.79 0.03
CA GLN A 114 -5.11 8.21 -0.93
C GLN A 114 -4.63 6.81 -1.34
N ARG A 115 -3.35 6.66 -1.66
CA ARG A 115 -2.73 5.39 -2.00
C ARG A 115 -2.91 4.36 -0.88
N THR A 116 -2.57 4.72 0.36
CA THR A 116 -2.71 3.83 1.52
C THR A 116 -4.17 3.38 1.71
N VAL A 117 -5.14 4.29 1.65
CA VAL A 117 -6.57 3.93 1.79
C VAL A 117 -7.01 2.97 0.69
N LEU A 118 -6.61 3.22 -0.56
CA LEU A 118 -6.96 2.34 -1.68
C LEU A 118 -6.32 0.96 -1.56
N VAL A 119 -5.05 0.88 -1.16
CA VAL A 119 -4.37 -0.39 -0.92
C VAL A 119 -5.05 -1.19 0.19
N LEU A 120 -5.35 -0.56 1.31
CA LEU A 120 -6.05 -1.22 2.42
C LEU A 120 -7.46 -1.67 2.03
N ARG A 121 -8.17 -0.88 1.23
CA ARG A 121 -9.55 -1.19 0.83
C ARG A 121 -9.64 -2.30 -0.22
N PHE A 122 -8.79 -2.25 -1.26
CA PHE A 122 -8.94 -3.09 -2.44
C PHE A 122 -7.91 -4.23 -2.53
N TYR A 123 -6.75 -4.08 -1.91
CA TYR A 123 -5.75 -5.15 -1.89
C TYR A 123 -5.85 -6.01 -0.62
N GLU A 124 -6.10 -5.40 0.54
CA GLU A 124 -6.29 -6.10 1.82
C GLU A 124 -7.77 -6.40 2.13
N ASP A 125 -8.69 -5.88 1.33
CA ASP A 125 -10.16 -6.02 1.49
C ASP A 125 -10.67 -5.63 2.89
N LEU A 126 -10.06 -4.61 3.49
CA LEU A 126 -10.44 -4.17 4.83
C LEU A 126 -11.69 -3.27 4.81
N PRO A 127 -12.56 -3.39 5.82
CA PRO A 127 -13.67 -2.45 5.99
C PRO A 127 -13.16 -1.06 6.38
N GLU A 128 -13.88 -0.01 5.98
CA GLU A 128 -13.49 1.39 6.21
C GLU A 128 -13.24 1.72 7.70
N ALA A 129 -13.97 1.08 8.61
CA ALA A 129 -13.78 1.26 10.06
C ALA A 129 -12.41 0.75 10.53
N GLU A 130 -11.96 -0.37 10.00
CA GLU A 130 -10.64 -0.94 10.30
C GLU A 130 -9.53 -0.10 9.67
N ILE A 131 -9.74 0.39 8.44
CA ILE A 131 -8.82 1.34 7.79
C ILE A 131 -8.68 2.61 8.64
N ALA A 132 -9.78 3.16 9.14
CA ALA A 132 -9.76 4.33 10.03
C ALA A 132 -8.94 4.06 11.30
N HIS A 133 -9.09 2.88 11.90
CA HIS A 133 -8.31 2.46 13.06
C HIS A 133 -6.81 2.34 12.74
N ILE A 134 -6.44 1.67 11.65
CA ILE A 134 -5.04 1.51 11.22
C ILE A 134 -4.40 2.86 10.91
N MET A 135 -5.13 3.73 10.22
CA MET A 135 -4.65 5.06 9.83
C MET A 135 -4.70 6.08 10.96
N GLY A 136 -5.36 5.79 12.08
CA GLY A 136 -5.53 6.72 13.19
C GLY A 136 -6.26 8.00 12.76
N CYS A 137 -7.36 7.87 12.01
CA CYS A 137 -8.18 8.98 11.53
C CYS A 137 -9.67 8.64 11.63
N SER A 138 -10.55 9.61 11.34
CA SER A 138 -12.00 9.40 11.35
C SER A 138 -12.47 8.58 10.14
N LEU A 139 -13.62 7.90 10.27
CA LEU A 139 -14.29 7.21 9.17
C LEU A 139 -14.62 8.18 8.01
N GLY A 140 -15.02 9.42 8.33
CA GLY A 140 -15.25 10.46 7.32
C GLY A 140 -13.98 10.81 6.53
N THR A 141 -12.82 10.81 7.19
CA THR A 141 -11.52 11.00 6.52
C THR A 141 -11.23 9.85 5.56
N VAL A 142 -11.44 8.60 5.96
CA VAL A 142 -11.26 7.43 5.08
C VAL A 142 -12.15 7.54 3.84
N LYS A 143 -13.45 7.82 4.02
CA LYS A 143 -14.41 7.98 2.91
C LYS A 143 -13.99 9.08 1.95
N SER A 144 -13.55 10.23 2.46
CA SER A 144 -13.12 11.34 1.61
C SER A 144 -11.82 11.03 0.86
N GLN A 145 -10.85 10.37 1.48
CA GLN A 145 -9.62 9.94 0.82
C GLN A 145 -9.89 8.87 -0.24
N LEU A 146 -10.78 7.93 0.04
CA LEU A 146 -11.21 6.90 -0.91
C LEU A 146 -11.87 7.52 -2.14
N SER A 147 -12.83 8.40 -1.95
CA SER A 147 -13.53 9.11 -3.03
C SER A 147 -12.59 9.92 -3.90
N ARG A 148 -11.70 10.72 -3.28
CA ARG A 148 -10.70 11.53 -4.00
C ARG A 148 -9.68 10.65 -4.73
N GLY A 149 -9.20 9.59 -4.10
CA GLY A 149 -8.26 8.65 -4.71
C GLY A 149 -8.86 7.99 -5.95
N LEU A 150 -10.09 7.50 -5.89
CA LEU A 150 -10.80 6.92 -7.03
C LEU A 150 -11.04 7.95 -8.15
N ALA A 151 -11.37 9.19 -7.80
CA ALA A 151 -11.53 10.27 -8.78
C ALA A 151 -10.21 10.59 -9.49
N ASN A 152 -9.10 10.61 -8.77
CA ASN A 152 -7.78 10.85 -9.35
C ASN A 152 -7.34 9.69 -10.26
N LEU A 153 -7.60 8.43 -9.85
CA LEU A 153 -7.33 7.27 -10.72
C LEU A 153 -8.14 7.34 -12.02
N ARG A 154 -9.43 7.69 -11.95
CA ARG A 154 -10.25 7.83 -13.17
C ARG A 154 -9.72 8.88 -14.13
N LYS A 155 -9.19 9.99 -13.62
CA LYS A 155 -8.57 11.05 -14.44
C LYS A 155 -7.24 10.61 -15.07
N ALA A 156 -6.52 9.72 -14.41
CA ALA A 156 -5.24 9.22 -14.88
C ALA A 156 -5.35 8.03 -15.86
N LEU A 157 -6.55 7.40 -15.96
CA LEU A 157 -6.81 6.33 -16.92
C LEU A 157 -6.89 6.91 -18.34
N PRO A 158 -6.26 6.27 -19.35
CA PRO A 158 -6.47 6.63 -20.75
C PRO A 158 -7.94 6.48 -21.14
N GLU A 159 -8.45 7.37 -22.01
CA GLU A 159 -9.89 7.39 -22.40
C GLU A 159 -10.36 6.08 -23.05
N ASP A 160 -9.48 5.30 -23.67
CA ASP A 160 -9.78 4.00 -24.30
C ASP A 160 -10.19 2.89 -23.31
N THR A 161 -9.85 3.02 -22.03
CA THR A 161 -10.19 2.01 -21.01
C THR A 161 -11.59 2.26 -20.40
N ALA A 162 -12.17 3.44 -20.62
CA ALA A 162 -13.50 3.81 -20.12
C ALA A 162 -14.66 3.18 -20.93
N ALA A 163 -14.39 2.60 -22.11
CA ALA A 163 -15.39 2.04 -23.03
C ALA A 163 -15.79 0.59 -22.76
N GLY A 164 -15.25 -0.06 -21.74
CA GLY A 164 -15.59 -1.43 -21.33
C GLY A 164 -16.87 -1.53 -20.50
N ARG A 165 -18.00 -0.93 -20.92
CA ARG A 165 -19.34 -1.32 -20.43
C ARG A 165 -19.72 -2.64 -21.09
N PRO A 166 -20.01 -3.71 -20.34
CA PRO A 166 -20.65 -4.87 -20.93
C PRO A 166 -22.02 -4.42 -21.47
N ALA A 167 -22.21 -4.56 -22.76
CA ALA A 167 -23.51 -4.36 -23.41
C ALA A 167 -24.52 -5.27 -22.71
N ALA A 168 -25.58 -4.69 -22.20
CA ALA A 168 -26.74 -5.40 -21.69
C ALA A 168 -27.26 -6.34 -22.80
N ALA A 169 -27.22 -7.65 -22.53
CA ALA A 169 -27.84 -8.64 -23.37
C ALA A 169 -29.34 -8.33 -23.48
N GLY A 170 -29.73 -7.83 -24.64
CA GLY A 170 -31.13 -7.63 -25.00
C GLY A 170 -31.88 -8.94 -24.94
N ASN A 171 -32.89 -8.96 -24.12
CA ASN A 171 -33.88 -9.99 -24.06
C ASN A 171 -34.78 -9.85 -25.32
N GLU A 172 -34.60 -10.68 -26.33
CA GLU A 172 -35.62 -10.87 -27.37
C GLU A 172 -36.34 -12.17 -27.13
N ARG A 173 -37.56 -12.02 -26.63
CA ARG A 173 -38.61 -13.05 -26.72
C ARG A 173 -39.16 -13.10 -28.14
N ARG A 174 -39.14 -14.26 -28.69
CA ARG A 174 -40.23 -14.83 -29.53
C ARG A 174 -40.21 -16.35 -29.44
#